data_1c7da85da56058b4b58aee23490419b8
#
_entry.id   1c7da85da56058b4b58aee23490419b8
#
_cell.length_a   1.000
_cell.length_b   1.000
_cell.length_c   1.000
_cell.angle_alpha   90.00
_cell.angle_beta   90.00
_cell.angle_gamma   90.00
#
_symmetry.space_group_name_H-M   'P 1'
#
loop_
_entity.id
_entity.type
_entity.pdbx_description
1 polymer ?
#
loop_
_entity_poly.entity_id
_entity_poly.type
_entity_poly.pdbx_seq_one_letter_code
_entity_poly.pdbx_strand_id
1 'polypeptide(L)'
;DVCSSDLKVYITDWVDARLVPLEEGSFTLDDYVHYVQDFIRAIGAKDLNVLSVCQPTVPVLGAISLMASNGEVTPRTMTMMGGPIDARKSPTMVNSTATNKSFEWFENNVVYTVPPPHPGAGRRVYPGFLQHTGFVAMNPDRHLQSHWDYFQDLVKGDKDDAQAHIEFYDEYNAVLDMDADYYLQTIKTVFQDFSLPTGKWVVGGKLVK
;
A
#
# COMPACT_ATOMS: atom_id res chain seq x y z
N ASP A 1 3.34 10.66 18.43
CA ASP A 1 4.58 11.44 18.58
C ASP A 1 5.83 10.57 18.42
N VAL A 2 6.06 10.10 17.20
CA VAL A 2 7.30 9.38 16.87
C VAL A 2 8.50 10.34 16.87
N CYS A 3 8.25 11.64 16.80
CA CYS A 3 9.27 12.69 16.75
C CYS A 3 9.77 13.17 18.12
N SER A 4 9.28 12.64 19.23
CA SER A 4 9.76 13.02 20.57
C SER A 4 10.97 12.22 21.04
N SER A 5 11.47 11.28 20.24
CA SER A 5 12.68 10.52 20.53
C SER A 5 13.84 11.04 19.64
N ASP A 6 15.07 10.95 20.12
CA ASP A 6 16.29 11.26 19.35
C ASP A 6 16.51 10.32 18.13
N LEU A 7 15.48 9.64 17.66
CA LEU A 7 15.52 8.71 16.54
C LEU A 7 15.37 9.47 15.21
N LYS A 8 16.25 9.17 14.28
CA LYS A 8 16.08 9.62 12.90
C LYS A 8 15.04 8.73 12.21
N VAL A 9 13.94 9.34 11.75
CA VAL A 9 12.83 8.65 11.09
C VAL A 9 12.90 8.94 9.59
N TYR A 10 12.72 7.89 8.79
CA TYR A 10 12.57 7.95 7.33
C TYR A 10 11.20 7.40 6.97
N ILE A 11 10.48 8.10 6.12
CA ILE A 11 9.15 7.70 5.63
C ILE A 11 9.23 7.63 4.11
N THR A 12 8.71 6.54 3.52
CA THR A 12 8.60 6.44 2.07
C THR A 12 7.49 7.36 1.57
N ASP A 13 7.82 8.17 0.55
CA ASP A 13 6.90 9.09 -0.09
C ASP A 13 6.74 8.67 -1.55
N TRP A 14 5.58 8.08 -1.89
CA TRP A 14 5.28 7.56 -3.21
C TRP A 14 4.59 8.61 -4.06
N VAL A 15 4.98 8.71 -5.32
CA VAL A 15 4.36 9.60 -6.28
C VAL A 15 3.04 8.97 -6.78
N ASP A 16 1.99 9.79 -6.84
CA ASP A 16 0.71 9.38 -7.42
C ASP A 16 0.92 8.97 -8.89
N ALA A 17 0.45 7.77 -9.27
CA ALA A 17 0.69 7.23 -10.61
C ALA A 17 0.12 8.12 -11.73
N ARG A 18 -0.95 8.89 -11.48
CA ARG A 18 -1.47 9.85 -12.47
C ARG A 18 -0.53 11.02 -12.77
N LEU A 19 0.47 11.23 -11.92
CA LEU A 19 1.47 12.30 -12.10
C LEU A 19 2.75 11.79 -12.77
N VAL A 20 2.89 10.49 -12.98
CA VAL A 20 4.09 9.88 -13.55
C VAL A 20 3.92 9.73 -15.07
N PRO A 21 4.75 10.42 -15.89
CA PRO A 21 4.70 10.33 -17.35
C PRO A 21 4.85 8.91 -17.88
N LEU A 22 4.28 8.62 -19.06
CA LEU A 22 4.33 7.27 -19.65
C LEU A 22 5.76 6.80 -19.99
N GLU A 23 6.63 7.74 -20.36
CA GLU A 23 8.03 7.46 -20.67
C GLU A 23 8.86 6.91 -19.51
N GLU A 24 8.41 7.11 -18.27
CA GLU A 24 9.03 6.53 -17.07
C GLU A 24 8.76 5.01 -16.92
N GLY A 25 7.94 4.46 -17.80
CA GLY A 25 7.57 3.04 -17.75
C GLY A 25 6.47 2.72 -16.75
N SER A 26 6.18 1.41 -16.56
CA SER A 26 5.25 0.91 -15.55
C SER A 26 5.96 0.64 -14.23
N PHE A 27 5.18 0.51 -13.16
CA PHE A 27 5.66 0.14 -11.84
C PHE A 27 4.99 -1.18 -11.40
N THR A 28 5.80 -2.14 -10.96
CA THR A 28 5.37 -3.49 -10.61
C THR A 28 5.58 -3.81 -9.13
N LEU A 29 5.08 -4.95 -8.67
CA LEU A 29 5.37 -5.46 -7.32
C LEU A 29 6.86 -5.80 -7.15
N ASP A 30 7.51 -6.26 -8.22
CA ASP A 30 8.95 -6.52 -8.22
C ASP A 30 9.74 -5.22 -8.07
N ASP A 31 9.33 -4.15 -8.75
CA ASP A 31 9.94 -2.83 -8.60
C ASP A 31 9.80 -2.31 -7.17
N TYR A 32 8.62 -2.49 -6.56
CA TYR A 32 8.44 -2.12 -5.15
C TYR A 32 9.47 -2.83 -4.25
N VAL A 33 9.67 -4.12 -4.44
CA VAL A 33 10.67 -4.90 -3.68
C VAL A 33 12.07 -4.32 -3.89
N HIS A 34 12.44 -3.99 -5.13
CA HIS A 34 13.75 -3.40 -5.44
C HIS A 34 13.93 -2.01 -4.82
N TYR A 35 12.93 -1.14 -4.89
CA TYR A 35 12.96 0.17 -4.24
C TYR A 35 13.16 0.05 -2.72
N VAL A 36 12.47 -0.88 -2.06
CA VAL A 36 12.67 -1.12 -0.62
C VAL A 36 14.10 -1.54 -0.33
N GLN A 37 14.69 -2.43 -1.14
CA GLN A 37 16.09 -2.83 -0.99
C GLN A 37 17.03 -1.63 -1.15
N ASP A 38 16.79 -0.77 -2.14
CA ASP A 38 17.61 0.40 -2.40
C ASP A 38 17.48 1.44 -1.29
N PHE A 39 16.31 1.66 -0.73
CA PHE A 39 16.13 2.52 0.44
C PHE A 39 16.92 1.98 1.66
N ILE A 40 16.81 0.67 1.92
CA ILE A 40 17.55 0.02 3.02
C ILE A 40 19.07 0.17 2.83
N ARG A 41 19.56 -0.01 1.61
CA ARG A 41 21.01 0.15 1.27
C ARG A 41 21.45 1.61 1.42
N ALA A 42 20.65 2.55 0.94
CA ALA A 42 20.97 3.99 0.98
C ALA A 42 20.98 4.55 2.41
N ILE A 43 20.09 4.09 3.28
CA ILE A 43 20.03 4.51 4.69
C ILE A 43 21.13 3.83 5.50
N GLY A 44 21.46 2.58 5.17
CA GLY A 44 22.38 1.72 5.92
C GLY A 44 21.64 0.71 6.80
N ALA A 45 21.67 -0.55 6.39
CA ALA A 45 20.84 -1.60 6.98
C ALA A 45 21.14 -1.93 8.44
N LYS A 46 22.42 -1.90 8.85
CA LYS A 46 22.91 -2.49 10.12
C LYS A 46 22.19 -1.97 11.38
N ASP A 47 21.87 -0.68 11.42
CA ASP A 47 21.25 -0.04 12.58
C ASP A 47 19.81 0.39 12.30
N LEU A 48 19.28 -0.02 11.13
CA LEU A 48 17.93 0.31 10.70
C LEU A 48 16.90 -0.61 11.35
N ASN A 49 15.82 -0.03 11.85
CA ASN A 49 14.59 -0.74 12.23
C ASN A 49 13.54 -0.42 11.20
N VAL A 50 12.90 -1.43 10.63
CA VAL A 50 11.87 -1.27 9.60
C VAL A 50 10.49 -1.52 10.20
N LEU A 51 9.57 -0.61 9.95
CA LEU A 51 8.15 -0.75 10.25
C LEU A 51 7.36 -0.71 8.94
N SER A 52 6.52 -1.71 8.73
CA SER A 52 5.59 -1.74 7.59
C SER A 52 4.18 -2.05 8.05
N VAL A 53 3.21 -1.33 7.48
CA VAL A 53 1.81 -1.40 7.88
C VAL A 53 0.95 -1.80 6.69
N CYS A 54 0.05 -2.76 6.86
CA CYS A 54 -0.90 -3.22 5.86
C CYS A 54 -0.22 -3.86 4.62
N GLN A 55 -0.63 -3.55 3.41
CA GLN A 55 -0.17 -4.16 2.17
C GLN A 55 1.36 -4.10 1.95
N PRO A 56 2.08 -3.01 2.27
CA PRO A 56 3.53 -2.93 2.18
C PRO A 56 4.32 -4.00 2.93
N THR A 57 3.70 -4.69 3.89
CA THR A 57 4.37 -5.79 4.61
C THR A 57 4.86 -6.90 3.67
N VAL A 58 4.15 -7.17 2.59
CA VAL A 58 4.50 -8.22 1.62
C VAL A 58 5.78 -7.86 0.86
N PRO A 59 5.88 -6.72 0.13
CA PRO A 59 7.11 -6.36 -0.56
C PRO A 59 8.29 -6.10 0.38
N VAL A 60 8.05 -5.59 1.58
CA VAL A 60 9.12 -5.40 2.60
C VAL A 60 9.67 -6.75 3.06
N LEU A 61 8.81 -7.73 3.36
CA LEU A 61 9.26 -9.08 3.69
C LEU A 61 10.05 -9.70 2.53
N GLY A 62 9.55 -9.57 1.29
CA GLY A 62 10.23 -10.05 0.10
C GLY A 62 11.60 -9.41 -0.08
N ALA A 63 11.71 -8.10 0.08
CA ALA A 63 12.95 -7.35 -0.04
C ALA A 63 14.01 -7.83 0.96
N ILE A 64 13.65 -7.91 2.24
CA ILE A 64 14.57 -8.32 3.31
C ILE A 64 14.95 -9.80 3.17
N SER A 65 14.00 -10.67 2.82
CA SER A 65 14.28 -12.10 2.57
C SER A 65 15.27 -12.30 1.43
N LEU A 66 15.13 -11.56 0.34
CA LEU A 66 16.06 -11.62 -0.79
C LEU A 66 17.46 -11.07 -0.43
N MET A 67 17.52 -9.97 0.33
CA MET A 67 18.79 -9.45 0.86
C MET A 67 19.49 -10.51 1.73
N ALA A 68 18.76 -11.13 2.65
CA ALA A 68 19.28 -12.20 3.49
C ALA A 68 19.79 -13.40 2.68
N SER A 69 19.01 -13.83 1.67
CA SER A 69 19.38 -14.95 0.78
C SER A 69 20.59 -14.65 -0.08
N ASN A 70 20.84 -13.38 -0.39
CA ASN A 70 22.04 -12.92 -1.11
C ASN A 70 23.26 -12.71 -0.19
N GLY A 71 23.12 -12.89 1.13
CA GLY A 71 24.20 -12.61 2.10
C GLY A 71 24.43 -11.11 2.35
N GLU A 72 23.47 -10.25 1.99
CA GLU A 72 23.55 -8.82 2.26
C GLU A 72 23.23 -8.52 3.74
N VAL A 73 23.71 -7.38 4.22
CA VAL A 73 23.33 -6.89 5.55
C VAL A 73 21.85 -6.52 5.56
N THR A 74 21.11 -7.09 6.49
CA THR A 74 19.68 -6.82 6.66
C THR A 74 19.41 -5.84 7.80
N PRO A 75 18.23 -5.20 7.84
CA PRO A 75 17.80 -4.40 8.97
C PRO A 75 17.86 -5.17 10.30
N ARG A 76 18.12 -4.43 11.37
CA ARG A 76 18.19 -4.99 12.73
C ARG A 76 16.88 -5.60 13.19
N THR A 77 15.76 -4.95 12.86
CA THR A 77 14.41 -5.45 13.13
C THR A 77 13.48 -5.16 11.95
N MET A 78 12.46 -5.99 11.81
CA MET A 78 11.36 -5.80 10.89
C MET A 78 10.05 -6.01 11.65
N THR A 79 9.27 -4.95 11.80
CA THR A 79 7.94 -4.98 12.40
C THR A 79 6.89 -4.89 11.30
N MET A 80 6.00 -5.87 11.26
CA MET A 80 4.91 -5.95 10.28
C MET A 80 3.56 -5.87 10.99
N MET A 81 2.69 -4.95 10.54
CA MET A 81 1.41 -4.69 11.17
C MET A 81 0.26 -4.90 10.15
N GLY A 82 -0.62 -5.86 10.44
CA GLY A 82 -1.89 -6.03 9.74
C GLY A 82 -1.80 -6.31 8.24
N GLY A 83 -0.72 -6.92 7.77
CA GLY A 83 -0.50 -7.15 6.34
C GLY A 83 -0.94 -8.54 5.85
N PRO A 84 -1.23 -8.69 4.55
CA PRO A 84 -1.73 -9.92 3.95
C PRO A 84 -0.60 -10.92 3.64
N ILE A 85 0.18 -11.32 4.64
CA ILE A 85 1.26 -12.30 4.48
C ILE A 85 0.71 -13.66 4.04
N ASP A 86 -0.39 -14.09 4.65
CA ASP A 86 -1.20 -15.20 4.17
C ASP A 86 -2.67 -14.74 4.08
N ALA A 87 -3.07 -14.30 2.89
CA ALA A 87 -4.40 -13.75 2.65
C ALA A 87 -5.55 -14.77 2.82
N ARG A 88 -5.24 -16.05 3.05
CA ARG A 88 -6.21 -17.12 3.40
C ARG A 88 -6.59 -17.08 4.88
N LYS A 89 -5.77 -16.44 5.72
CA LYS A 89 -5.98 -16.35 7.16
C LYS A 89 -6.72 -15.06 7.50
N SER A 90 -7.77 -15.16 8.31
CA SER A 90 -8.62 -14.03 8.70
C SER A 90 -9.08 -13.18 7.49
N PRO A 91 -9.77 -13.77 6.49
CA PRO A 91 -10.11 -13.11 5.25
C PRO A 91 -11.05 -11.93 5.49
N THR A 92 -10.75 -10.81 4.87
CA THR A 92 -11.61 -9.63 4.80
C THR A 92 -12.53 -9.69 3.56
N MET A 93 -13.40 -8.70 3.41
CA MET A 93 -14.22 -8.55 2.18
C MET A 93 -13.32 -8.39 0.93
N VAL A 94 -12.18 -7.69 1.05
CA VAL A 94 -11.20 -7.54 -0.04
C VAL A 94 -10.64 -8.90 -0.45
N ASN A 95 -10.22 -9.73 0.51
CA ASN A 95 -9.71 -11.09 0.26
C ASN A 95 -10.77 -11.94 -0.46
N SER A 96 -12.02 -11.90 0.03
CA SER A 96 -13.13 -12.64 -0.57
C SER A 96 -13.42 -12.18 -2.00
N THR A 97 -13.37 -10.88 -2.28
CA THR A 97 -13.53 -10.34 -3.63
C THR A 97 -12.41 -10.83 -4.55
N ALA A 98 -11.17 -10.78 -4.07
CA ALA A 98 -10.00 -11.21 -4.84
C ALA A 98 -10.04 -12.70 -5.24
N THR A 99 -10.59 -13.56 -4.37
CA THR A 99 -10.72 -14.99 -4.64
C THR A 99 -11.96 -15.36 -5.46
N ASN A 100 -13.03 -14.57 -5.38
CA ASN A 100 -14.30 -14.83 -6.06
C ASN A 100 -14.40 -14.23 -7.46
N LYS A 101 -13.48 -13.34 -7.83
CA LYS A 101 -13.42 -12.71 -9.16
C LYS A 101 -12.19 -13.19 -9.92
N SER A 102 -12.32 -13.32 -11.25
CA SER A 102 -11.16 -13.66 -12.07
C SER A 102 -10.18 -12.49 -12.18
N PHE A 103 -8.94 -12.77 -12.58
CA PHE A 103 -7.94 -11.74 -12.85
C PHE A 103 -8.42 -10.73 -13.90
N GLU A 104 -9.02 -11.22 -14.98
CA GLU A 104 -9.56 -10.39 -16.07
C GLU A 104 -10.70 -9.49 -15.58
N TRP A 105 -11.45 -9.92 -14.55
CA TRP A 105 -12.47 -9.07 -13.97
C TRP A 105 -11.85 -7.81 -13.34
N PHE A 106 -10.76 -7.95 -12.60
CA PHE A 106 -10.05 -6.80 -12.02
C PHE A 106 -9.50 -5.89 -13.12
N GLU A 107 -8.87 -6.47 -14.14
CA GLU A 107 -8.32 -5.71 -15.26
C GLU A 107 -9.40 -4.88 -15.98
N ASN A 108 -10.59 -5.45 -16.20
CA ASN A 108 -11.64 -4.83 -17.00
C ASN A 108 -12.59 -3.93 -16.21
N ASN A 109 -12.65 -4.03 -14.88
CA ASN A 109 -13.66 -3.32 -14.08
C ASN A 109 -13.09 -2.28 -13.11
N VAL A 110 -11.81 -2.39 -12.73
CA VAL A 110 -11.23 -1.48 -11.73
C VAL A 110 -9.98 -0.75 -12.20
N VAL A 111 -9.45 -1.11 -13.37
CA VAL A 111 -8.33 -0.40 -14.01
C VAL A 111 -8.90 0.64 -14.98
N TYR A 112 -8.41 1.86 -14.87
CA TYR A 112 -8.81 3.00 -15.69
C TYR A 112 -7.60 3.65 -16.34
N THR A 113 -7.84 4.45 -17.38
CA THR A 113 -6.80 5.23 -18.03
C THR A 113 -6.84 6.65 -17.51
N VAL A 114 -5.69 7.18 -17.12
CA VAL A 114 -5.53 8.56 -16.66
C VAL A 114 -5.88 9.53 -17.79
N PRO A 115 -6.83 10.45 -17.58
CA PRO A 115 -7.21 11.41 -18.61
C PRO A 115 -6.23 12.62 -18.69
N PRO A 116 -6.24 13.37 -19.80
CA PRO A 116 -5.64 14.70 -19.82
C PRO A 116 -6.36 15.64 -18.81
N PRO A 117 -5.70 16.65 -18.24
CA PRO A 117 -4.33 17.13 -18.53
C PRO A 117 -3.24 16.59 -17.58
N HIS A 118 -3.48 15.48 -16.88
CA HIS A 118 -2.49 14.96 -15.95
C HIS A 118 -1.19 14.54 -16.65
N PRO A 119 -0.01 14.68 -16.02
CA PRO A 119 1.26 14.27 -16.59
C PRO A 119 1.30 12.79 -17.03
N GLY A 120 0.64 11.91 -16.27
CA GLY A 120 0.51 10.48 -16.58
C GLY A 120 -0.65 10.14 -17.53
N ALA A 121 -1.17 11.10 -18.32
CA ALA A 121 -2.26 10.83 -19.26
C ALA A 121 -1.96 9.63 -20.17
N GLY A 122 -2.91 8.69 -20.26
CA GLY A 122 -2.74 7.42 -20.97
C GLY A 122 -2.23 6.25 -20.11
N ARG A 123 -1.71 6.50 -18.90
CA ARG A 123 -1.29 5.46 -17.95
C ARG A 123 -2.50 4.68 -17.44
N ARG A 124 -2.39 3.37 -17.37
CA ARG A 124 -3.38 2.52 -16.72
C ARG A 124 -3.13 2.52 -15.22
N VAL A 125 -4.20 2.77 -14.44
CA VAL A 125 -4.12 2.87 -12.98
C VAL A 125 -5.29 2.18 -12.29
N TYR A 126 -5.09 1.74 -11.07
CA TYR A 126 -6.17 1.50 -10.12
C TYR A 126 -6.40 2.79 -9.34
N PRO A 127 -7.53 3.50 -9.58
CA PRO A 127 -7.74 4.85 -9.06
C PRO A 127 -7.88 4.89 -7.54
N GLY A 128 -7.31 5.93 -6.94
CA GLY A 128 -7.40 6.18 -5.50
C GLY A 128 -8.83 6.28 -4.99
N PHE A 129 -9.76 6.87 -5.76
CA PHE A 129 -11.17 6.98 -5.34
C PHE A 129 -11.87 5.62 -5.23
N LEU A 130 -11.50 4.62 -6.03
CA LEU A 130 -12.03 3.26 -5.90
C LEU A 130 -11.46 2.56 -4.67
N GLN A 131 -10.18 2.77 -4.38
CA GLN A 131 -9.55 2.26 -3.16
C GLN A 131 -10.21 2.84 -1.92
N HIS A 132 -10.39 4.15 -1.90
CA HIS A 132 -11.10 4.87 -0.83
C HIS A 132 -12.53 4.34 -0.63
N THR A 133 -13.29 4.16 -1.73
CA THR A 133 -14.62 3.57 -1.67
C THR A 133 -14.60 2.18 -1.03
N GLY A 134 -13.60 1.36 -1.37
CA GLY A 134 -13.39 0.04 -0.75
C GLY A 134 -13.12 0.14 0.76
N PHE A 135 -12.31 1.10 1.19
CA PHE A 135 -12.02 1.31 2.62
C PHE A 135 -13.25 1.76 3.41
N VAL A 136 -14.02 2.71 2.88
CA VAL A 136 -15.28 3.15 3.50
C VAL A 136 -16.29 2.01 3.58
N ALA A 137 -16.39 1.18 2.53
CA ALA A 137 -17.30 0.04 2.48
C ALA A 137 -16.97 -1.08 3.48
N MET A 138 -15.75 -1.14 4.01
CA MET A 138 -15.41 -2.10 5.07
C MET A 138 -16.03 -1.77 6.43
N ASN A 139 -16.31 -0.49 6.71
CA ASN A 139 -16.93 -0.07 7.96
C ASN A 139 -17.75 1.23 7.79
N PRO A 140 -18.83 1.21 6.99
CA PRO A 140 -19.60 2.40 6.61
C PRO A 140 -20.24 3.11 7.81
N ASP A 141 -20.75 2.34 8.79
CA ASP A 141 -21.42 2.90 9.96
C ASP A 141 -20.47 3.76 10.81
N ARG A 142 -19.21 3.34 10.94
CA ARG A 142 -18.20 4.12 11.66
C ARG A 142 -17.92 5.45 10.97
N HIS A 143 -17.82 5.47 9.66
CA HIS A 143 -17.61 6.71 8.91
C HIS A 143 -18.81 7.65 9.03
N LEU A 144 -20.03 7.11 8.91
CA LEU A 144 -21.25 7.89 9.07
C LEU A 144 -21.34 8.50 10.49
N GLN A 145 -21.05 7.71 11.53
CA GLN A 145 -21.03 8.19 12.90
C GLN A 145 -19.97 9.28 13.10
N SER A 146 -18.76 9.09 12.60
CA SER A 146 -17.68 10.07 12.71
C SER A 146 -18.04 11.42 12.07
N HIS A 147 -18.68 11.41 10.89
CA HIS A 147 -19.16 12.65 10.27
C HIS A 147 -20.32 13.29 11.02
N TRP A 148 -21.18 12.49 11.68
CA TRP A 148 -22.23 13.00 12.52
C TRP A 148 -21.66 13.66 13.79
N ASP A 149 -20.67 13.05 14.42
CA ASP A 149 -19.99 13.61 15.59
C ASP A 149 -19.32 14.94 15.22
N TYR A 150 -18.61 15.00 14.10
CA TYR A 150 -18.04 16.24 13.55
C TYR A 150 -19.09 17.36 13.39
N PHE A 151 -20.25 17.04 12.82
CA PHE A 151 -21.34 18.01 12.73
C PHE A 151 -21.77 18.53 14.11
N GLN A 152 -21.87 17.65 15.11
CA GLN A 152 -22.22 18.03 16.47
C GLN A 152 -21.15 18.92 17.11
N ASP A 153 -19.88 18.65 16.89
CA ASP A 153 -18.77 19.44 17.41
C ASP A 153 -18.76 20.85 16.82
N LEU A 154 -19.05 20.98 15.54
CA LEU A 154 -19.25 22.28 14.89
C LEU A 154 -20.44 23.07 15.54
N VAL A 155 -21.54 22.39 15.80
CA VAL A 155 -22.72 23.03 16.45
C VAL A 155 -22.43 23.45 17.88
N LYS A 156 -21.67 22.65 18.63
CA LYS A 156 -21.24 22.97 20.00
C LYS A 156 -20.15 24.05 20.07
N GLY A 157 -19.47 24.28 18.94
CA GLY A 157 -18.30 25.18 18.87
C GLY A 157 -17.02 24.55 19.41
N ASP A 158 -16.95 23.22 19.45
CA ASP A 158 -15.76 22.47 19.82
C ASP A 158 -14.79 22.44 18.62
N LYS A 159 -13.84 23.36 18.64
CA LYS A 159 -12.90 23.56 17.53
C LYS A 159 -11.80 22.51 17.50
N ASP A 160 -11.41 21.99 18.64
CA ASP A 160 -10.29 21.05 18.75
C ASP A 160 -10.70 19.69 18.19
N ASP A 161 -11.86 19.15 18.57
CA ASP A 161 -12.37 17.90 18.05
C ASP A 161 -12.76 18.01 16.57
N ALA A 162 -13.36 19.14 16.18
CA ALA A 162 -13.65 19.42 14.76
C ALA A 162 -12.38 19.47 13.90
N GLN A 163 -11.30 20.09 14.39
CA GLN A 163 -10.03 20.16 13.68
C GLN A 163 -9.37 18.79 13.58
N ALA A 164 -9.37 18.00 14.65
CA ALA A 164 -8.86 16.63 14.63
C ALA A 164 -9.58 15.74 13.60
N HIS A 165 -10.91 15.91 13.45
CA HIS A 165 -11.68 15.21 12.41
C HIS A 165 -11.23 15.60 11.00
N ILE A 166 -11.03 16.91 10.73
CA ILE A 166 -10.55 17.40 9.43
C ILE A 166 -9.19 16.80 9.12
N GLU A 167 -8.23 16.89 10.03
CA GLU A 167 -6.88 16.36 9.86
C GLU A 167 -6.87 14.86 9.57
N PHE A 168 -7.69 14.09 10.30
CA PHE A 168 -7.83 12.66 10.05
C PHE A 168 -8.38 12.37 8.65
N TYR A 169 -9.44 13.06 8.22
CA TYR A 169 -10.05 12.78 6.93
C TYR A 169 -9.28 13.37 5.76
N ASP A 170 -8.52 14.44 5.93
CA ASP A 170 -7.59 14.93 4.91
C ASP A 170 -6.53 13.87 4.60
N GLU A 171 -5.95 13.23 5.62
CA GLU A 171 -5.03 12.11 5.46
C GLU A 171 -5.72 10.86 4.88
N TYR A 172 -6.86 10.48 5.45
CA TYR A 172 -7.59 9.28 5.06
C TYR A 172 -8.08 9.32 3.59
N ASN A 173 -8.42 10.50 3.10
CA ASN A 173 -8.89 10.72 1.74
C ASN A 173 -7.74 10.86 0.72
N ALA A 174 -6.52 11.08 1.16
CA ALA A 174 -5.34 11.28 0.32
C ALA A 174 -4.82 9.94 -0.26
N VAL A 175 -5.70 9.18 -0.92
CA VAL A 175 -5.34 7.89 -1.53
C VAL A 175 -4.82 8.10 -2.94
N LEU A 176 -3.58 7.65 -3.19
CA LEU A 176 -2.90 7.76 -4.48
C LEU A 176 -3.46 6.75 -5.49
N ASP A 177 -3.47 7.13 -6.77
CA ASP A 177 -3.64 6.15 -7.83
C ASP A 177 -2.44 5.18 -7.85
N MET A 178 -2.71 3.90 -8.03
CA MET A 178 -1.67 2.88 -8.20
C MET A 178 -1.46 2.55 -9.68
N ASP A 179 -0.23 2.32 -10.09
CA ASP A 179 0.02 1.72 -11.41
C ASP A 179 -0.71 0.38 -11.54
N ALA A 180 -1.34 0.16 -12.71
CA ALA A 180 -2.16 -1.04 -12.93
C ALA A 180 -1.36 -2.33 -12.83
N ASP A 181 -0.10 -2.33 -13.30
CA ASP A 181 0.74 -3.52 -13.28
C ASP A 181 1.10 -3.91 -11.83
N TYR A 182 1.40 -2.92 -10.98
CA TYR A 182 1.59 -3.14 -9.55
C TYR A 182 0.34 -3.71 -8.88
N TYR A 183 -0.81 -3.11 -9.13
CA TYR A 183 -2.08 -3.56 -8.56
C TYR A 183 -2.44 -4.97 -8.99
N LEU A 184 -2.41 -5.23 -10.30
CA LEU A 184 -2.80 -6.54 -10.87
C LEU A 184 -1.82 -7.65 -10.46
N GLN A 185 -0.52 -7.37 -10.46
CA GLN A 185 0.48 -8.32 -9.98
C GLN A 185 0.27 -8.63 -8.49
N THR A 186 -0.09 -7.63 -7.68
CA THR A 186 -0.39 -7.82 -6.27
C THR A 186 -1.64 -8.69 -6.07
N ILE A 187 -2.74 -8.40 -6.79
CA ILE A 187 -3.97 -9.22 -6.74
C ILE A 187 -3.63 -10.68 -7.05
N LYS A 188 -2.90 -10.91 -8.12
CA LYS A 188 -2.55 -12.28 -8.54
C LYS A 188 -1.62 -12.96 -7.53
N THR A 189 -0.50 -12.34 -7.20
CA THR A 189 0.57 -12.94 -6.40
C THR A 189 0.17 -13.17 -4.95
N VAL A 190 -0.49 -12.17 -4.34
CA VAL A 190 -0.79 -12.15 -2.90
C VAL A 190 -2.14 -12.78 -2.61
N PHE A 191 -3.18 -12.42 -3.38
CA PHE A 191 -4.56 -12.74 -3.03
C PHE A 191 -5.16 -13.91 -3.81
N GLN A 192 -4.62 -14.27 -4.97
CA GLN A 192 -5.10 -15.41 -5.78
C GLN A 192 -4.16 -16.61 -5.71
N ASP A 193 -2.88 -16.41 -6.00
CA ASP A 193 -1.89 -17.49 -6.04
C ASP A 193 -1.29 -17.80 -4.66
N PHE A 194 -1.42 -16.88 -3.68
CA PHE A 194 -0.83 -17.01 -2.34
C PHE A 194 0.66 -17.35 -2.39
N SER A 195 1.38 -16.69 -3.29
CA SER A 195 2.74 -17.10 -3.68
C SER A 195 3.73 -17.04 -2.52
N LEU A 196 3.62 -16.03 -1.63
CA LEU A 196 4.50 -15.89 -0.48
C LEU A 196 4.33 -17.05 0.53
N PRO A 197 3.14 -17.32 1.10
CA PRO A 197 2.99 -18.39 2.10
C PRO A 197 3.10 -19.79 1.51
N THR A 198 3.04 -19.95 0.19
CA THR A 198 3.27 -21.25 -0.48
C THR A 198 4.72 -21.44 -0.93
N GLY A 199 5.61 -20.46 -0.66
CA GLY A 199 7.01 -20.52 -1.04
C GLY A 199 7.25 -20.51 -2.57
N LYS A 200 6.37 -19.84 -3.33
CA LYS A 200 6.42 -19.81 -4.80
C LYS A 200 6.67 -18.41 -5.35
N TRP A 201 6.77 -17.41 -4.50
CA TRP A 201 6.96 -16.04 -4.96
C TRP A 201 8.36 -15.84 -5.52
N VAL A 202 8.41 -15.37 -6.76
CA VAL A 202 9.65 -15.06 -7.49
C VAL A 202 9.66 -13.57 -7.80
N VAL A 203 10.76 -12.90 -7.49
CA VAL A 203 11.01 -11.49 -7.77
C VAL A 203 12.30 -11.38 -8.56
N GLY A 204 12.28 -10.76 -9.72
CA GLY A 204 13.45 -10.63 -10.58
C GLY A 204 14.15 -11.96 -10.88
N GLY A 205 13.38 -13.05 -11.04
CA GLY A 205 13.91 -14.39 -11.28
C GLY A 205 14.45 -15.12 -10.05
N LYS A 206 14.37 -14.54 -8.84
CA LYS A 206 14.84 -15.13 -7.58
C LYS A 206 13.67 -15.53 -6.69
N LEU A 207 13.70 -16.77 -6.17
CA LEU A 207 12.70 -17.24 -5.23
C LEU A 207 12.85 -16.54 -3.87
N VAL A 208 11.76 -15.97 -3.36
CA VAL A 208 11.68 -15.43 -1.99
C VAL A 208 11.61 -16.61 -1.01
N LYS A 209 12.58 -16.68 -0.09
CA LYS A 209 12.72 -17.78 0.89
C LYS A 209 12.72 -17.24 2.32
#